data_36a615fad018c6ae509f7346505f629a
#
_entry.id   36a615fad018c6ae509f7346505f629a
#
_cell.length_a   1.000
_cell.length_b   1.000
_cell.length_c   1.000
_cell.angle_alpha   90.00
_cell.angle_beta   90.00
_cell.angle_gamma   90.00
#
_symmetry.space_group_name_H-M   'P 1'
#
loop_
_entity.id
_entity.type
_entity.pdbx_description
1 polymer ?
#
loop_
_entity_poly.entity_id
_entity_poly.type
_entity_poly.pdbx_seq_one_letter_code
_entity_poly.pdbx_strand_id
1 'polypeptide(L)'
;MYEKCGFVRNGDEIVVNENMTLVFYVKSYIGVRRFKKEDAKEVRNLIVRNFLEVNSKDYGISAIEKLAKVYDVEKVLNVASYAHMYVFEFAGKIIGTGSISSFWGSETESIFLSIFVLPEFHGKGVGRKIINTLETDEFYVRASRIEIPASITDWKRLRRQG
;
A
#
# COMPACT_ATOMS: atom_id res chain seq x y z
N MET A 1 8.84 -24.77 -15.41
CA MET A 1 10.00 -23.87 -15.20
C MET A 1 9.55 -22.46 -14.91
N TYR A 2 8.74 -21.83 -15.75
CA TYR A 2 8.28 -20.44 -15.60
C TYR A 2 7.46 -20.20 -14.34
N GLU A 3 6.61 -21.12 -13.94
CA GLU A 3 5.77 -21.03 -12.72
C GLU A 3 6.61 -20.96 -11.45
N LYS A 4 7.74 -21.66 -11.39
CA LYS A 4 8.70 -21.56 -10.27
C LYS A 4 9.35 -20.18 -10.15
N CYS A 5 9.33 -19.40 -11.24
CA CYS A 5 9.81 -18.02 -11.28
C CYS A 5 8.68 -17.00 -11.05
N GLY A 6 7.47 -17.46 -10.68
CA GLY A 6 6.31 -16.60 -10.41
C GLY A 6 5.56 -16.11 -11.65
N PHE A 7 5.76 -16.75 -12.80
CA PHE A 7 4.94 -16.55 -13.99
C PHE A 7 3.69 -17.44 -13.91
N VAL A 8 2.58 -16.93 -14.42
CA VAL A 8 1.30 -17.63 -14.48
C VAL A 8 0.88 -17.72 -15.95
N ARG A 9 0.38 -18.87 -16.37
CA ARG A 9 -0.19 -19.04 -17.71
C ARG A 9 -1.44 -18.15 -17.83
N ASN A 10 -1.50 -17.30 -18.86
CA ASN A 10 -2.63 -16.36 -19.02
C ASN A 10 -3.85 -16.97 -19.74
N GLY A 11 -3.71 -18.21 -20.23
CA GLY A 11 -4.78 -18.93 -20.92
C GLY A 11 -4.76 -18.75 -22.45
N ASP A 12 -4.02 -17.78 -22.99
CA ASP A 12 -3.92 -17.58 -24.42
C ASP A 12 -2.99 -18.62 -25.06
N GLU A 13 -3.40 -19.13 -26.25
CA GLU A 13 -2.63 -20.08 -27.03
C GLU A 13 -2.68 -19.69 -28.51
N ILE A 14 -1.55 -19.87 -29.20
CA ILE A 14 -1.48 -19.71 -30.65
C ILE A 14 -0.94 -21.00 -31.23
N VAL A 15 -1.76 -21.69 -32.01
CA VAL A 15 -1.35 -22.86 -32.80
C VAL A 15 -0.60 -22.35 -34.04
N VAL A 16 0.69 -22.65 -34.10
CA VAL A 16 1.56 -22.24 -35.21
C VAL A 16 1.51 -23.27 -36.34
N ASN A 17 1.53 -24.56 -36.00
CA ASN A 17 1.37 -25.69 -36.89
C ASN A 17 1.01 -26.95 -36.10
N GLU A 18 0.91 -28.12 -36.79
CA GLU A 18 0.51 -29.40 -36.18
C GLU A 18 1.39 -29.84 -34.99
N ASN A 19 2.61 -29.37 -34.92
CA ASN A 19 3.61 -29.80 -33.92
C ASN A 19 4.00 -28.65 -32.95
N MET A 20 3.44 -27.43 -33.12
CA MET A 20 3.87 -26.27 -32.34
C MET A 20 2.70 -25.40 -31.90
N THR A 21 2.54 -25.25 -30.60
CA THR A 21 1.62 -24.31 -29.98
C THR A 21 2.40 -23.39 -29.05
N LEU A 22 2.21 -22.09 -29.17
CA LEU A 22 2.75 -21.09 -28.26
C LEU A 22 1.76 -20.88 -27.10
N VAL A 23 2.27 -20.94 -25.88
CA VAL A 23 1.53 -20.62 -24.67
C VAL A 23 2.16 -19.41 -24.00
N PHE A 24 1.35 -18.53 -23.49
CA PHE A 24 1.81 -17.28 -22.92
C PHE A 24 1.80 -17.34 -21.40
N TYR A 25 2.88 -16.86 -20.79
CA TYR A 25 3.03 -16.70 -19.35
C TYR A 25 3.21 -15.23 -19.03
N VAL A 26 2.50 -14.77 -18.00
CA VAL A 26 2.58 -13.40 -17.50
C VAL A 26 3.07 -13.38 -16.06
N LYS A 27 3.81 -12.35 -15.70
CA LYS A 27 4.18 -12.07 -14.32
C LYS A 27 3.80 -10.65 -13.99
N SER A 28 2.91 -10.51 -13.05
CA SER A 28 2.50 -9.18 -12.57
C SER A 28 3.43 -8.72 -11.46
N TYR A 29 3.82 -7.46 -11.53
CA TYR A 29 4.66 -6.80 -10.53
C TYR A 29 3.85 -5.75 -9.80
N ILE A 30 4.19 -5.52 -8.53
CA ILE A 30 3.66 -4.39 -7.79
C ILE A 30 4.33 -3.12 -8.32
N GLY A 31 3.57 -2.31 -9.06
CA GLY A 31 3.96 -0.97 -9.48
C GLY A 31 3.95 0.00 -8.31
N VAL A 32 4.80 1.01 -8.37
CA VAL A 32 4.85 2.10 -7.39
C VAL A 32 4.88 3.42 -8.14
N ARG A 33 4.05 4.36 -7.73
CA ARG A 33 4.08 5.74 -8.24
C ARG A 33 3.58 6.74 -7.20
N ARG A 34 3.83 8.00 -7.45
CA ARG A 34 3.24 9.10 -6.68
C ARG A 34 1.72 9.07 -6.84
N PHE A 35 1.04 9.39 -5.75
CA PHE A 35 -0.41 9.61 -5.71
C PHE A 35 -0.81 10.73 -6.69
N LYS A 36 -1.97 10.58 -7.30
CA LYS A 36 -2.64 11.59 -8.11
C LYS A 36 -4.02 11.87 -7.54
N LYS A 37 -4.58 13.04 -7.79
CA LYS A 37 -5.88 13.45 -7.26
C LYS A 37 -7.01 12.45 -7.61
N GLU A 38 -6.92 11.84 -8.79
CA GLU A 38 -7.88 10.85 -9.28
C GLU A 38 -7.90 9.57 -8.44
N ASP A 39 -6.79 9.26 -7.75
CA ASP A 39 -6.68 8.07 -6.89
C ASP A 39 -7.42 8.21 -5.56
N ALA A 40 -7.81 9.44 -5.19
CA ALA A 40 -8.28 9.76 -3.84
C ALA A 40 -9.47 8.91 -3.40
N LYS A 41 -10.40 8.61 -4.31
CA LYS A 41 -11.56 7.76 -4.02
C LYS A 41 -11.15 6.31 -3.75
N GLU A 42 -10.25 5.76 -4.55
CA GLU A 42 -9.78 4.38 -4.41
C GLU A 42 -8.92 4.23 -3.15
N VAL A 43 -8.01 5.16 -2.88
CA VAL A 43 -7.21 5.21 -1.65
C VAL A 43 -8.10 5.34 -0.42
N ARG A 44 -9.11 6.21 -0.45
CA ARG A 44 -10.11 6.33 0.64
C ARG A 44 -10.79 4.99 0.91
N ASN A 45 -11.25 4.30 -0.13
CA ASN A 45 -11.93 3.02 0.01
C ASN A 45 -10.99 1.93 0.59
N LEU A 46 -9.74 1.91 0.16
CA LEU A 46 -8.70 1.03 0.71
C LEU A 46 -8.51 1.27 2.22
N ILE A 47 -8.38 2.53 2.63
CA ILE A 47 -8.17 2.91 4.04
C ILE A 47 -9.40 2.52 4.88
N VAL A 48 -10.60 2.83 4.42
CA VAL A 48 -11.84 2.49 5.14
C VAL A 48 -12.04 0.99 5.27
N ARG A 49 -11.70 0.21 4.24
CA ARG A 49 -11.71 -1.25 4.35
C ARG A 49 -10.76 -1.74 5.45
N ASN A 50 -9.56 -1.17 5.56
CA ASN A 50 -8.63 -1.51 6.63
C ASN A 50 -9.21 -1.15 8.02
N PHE A 51 -9.85 0.00 8.16
CA PHE A 51 -10.53 0.34 9.41
C PHE A 51 -11.55 -0.73 9.79
N LEU A 52 -12.44 -1.10 8.88
CA LEU A 52 -13.53 -2.03 9.15
C LEU A 52 -13.08 -3.49 9.30
N GLU A 53 -12.17 -3.97 8.45
CA GLU A 53 -11.80 -5.38 8.39
C GLU A 53 -10.60 -5.75 9.28
N VAL A 54 -9.72 -4.78 9.59
CA VAL A 54 -8.50 -5.02 10.37
C VAL A 54 -8.57 -4.34 11.73
N ASN A 55 -8.74 -3.03 11.77
CA ASN A 55 -8.62 -2.24 13.00
C ASN A 55 -9.84 -2.38 13.92
N SER A 56 -11.00 -2.79 13.41
CA SER A 56 -12.18 -3.07 14.24
C SER A 56 -11.94 -4.12 15.33
N LYS A 57 -11.00 -5.02 15.12
CA LYS A 57 -10.58 -6.03 16.08
C LYS A 57 -9.86 -5.47 17.31
N ASP A 58 -9.25 -4.29 17.16
CA ASP A 58 -8.47 -3.65 18.23
C ASP A 58 -9.24 -2.55 18.96
N TYR A 59 -10.07 -1.80 18.24
CA TYR A 59 -10.69 -0.57 18.76
C TYR A 59 -12.22 -0.68 18.96
N GLY A 60 -12.80 -1.83 18.61
CA GLY A 60 -14.25 -2.07 18.65
C GLY A 60 -14.98 -1.52 17.43
N ILE A 61 -16.01 -2.24 17.02
CA ILE A 61 -16.77 -1.99 15.77
C ILE A 61 -17.38 -0.59 15.77
N SER A 62 -18.05 -0.17 16.85
CA SER A 62 -18.75 1.11 16.90
C SER A 62 -17.83 2.33 16.74
N ALA A 63 -16.64 2.30 17.34
CA ALA A 63 -15.66 3.39 17.20
C ALA A 63 -15.12 3.47 15.76
N ILE A 64 -14.83 2.31 15.18
CA ILE A 64 -14.32 2.22 13.82
C ILE A 64 -15.36 2.60 12.77
N GLU A 65 -16.63 2.23 12.95
CA GLU A 65 -17.70 2.66 12.04
C GLU A 65 -17.89 4.18 12.04
N LYS A 66 -17.78 4.83 13.21
CA LYS A 66 -17.79 6.31 13.30
C LYS A 66 -16.62 6.91 12.55
N LEU A 67 -15.42 6.37 12.73
CA LEU A 67 -14.22 6.83 12.01
C LEU A 67 -14.36 6.63 10.49
N ALA A 68 -14.84 5.48 10.05
CA ALA A 68 -15.05 5.16 8.64
C ALA A 68 -16.07 6.11 7.98
N LYS A 69 -17.12 6.50 8.69
CA LYS A 69 -18.13 7.45 8.20
C LYS A 69 -17.58 8.85 7.96
N VAL A 70 -16.66 9.30 8.83
CA VAL A 70 -16.08 10.66 8.73
C VAL A 70 -14.77 10.69 7.91
N TYR A 71 -14.24 9.53 7.51
CA TYR A 71 -13.06 9.46 6.68
C TYR A 71 -13.45 9.53 5.20
N ASP A 72 -13.39 10.73 4.66
CA ASP A 72 -13.80 11.06 3.30
C ASP A 72 -12.61 11.26 2.33
N VAL A 73 -12.92 11.58 1.09
CA VAL A 73 -11.93 11.86 0.04
C VAL A 73 -11.11 13.11 0.37
N GLU A 74 -11.72 14.10 1.02
CA GLU A 74 -11.03 15.35 1.38
C GLU A 74 -9.91 15.12 2.39
N LYS A 75 -10.06 14.16 3.31
CA LYS A 75 -8.97 13.77 4.23
C LYS A 75 -7.79 13.17 3.51
N VAL A 76 -8.03 12.34 2.48
CA VAL A 76 -6.94 11.79 1.64
C VAL A 76 -6.23 12.92 0.91
N LEU A 77 -6.99 13.83 0.27
CA LEU A 77 -6.45 14.98 -0.45
C LEU A 77 -5.67 15.92 0.47
N ASN A 78 -6.18 16.15 1.70
CA ASN A 78 -5.50 16.96 2.69
C ASN A 78 -4.14 16.36 3.06
N VAL A 79 -4.05 15.05 3.35
CA VAL A 79 -2.76 14.40 3.61
C VAL A 79 -1.83 14.52 2.40
N ALA A 80 -2.32 14.29 1.19
CA ALA A 80 -1.54 14.38 -0.03
C ALA A 80 -1.09 15.82 -0.36
N SER A 81 -1.69 16.85 0.24
CA SER A 81 -1.31 18.24 0.02
C SER A 81 -0.01 18.66 0.72
N TYR A 82 0.35 17.98 1.81
CA TYR A 82 1.58 18.26 2.57
C TYR A 82 2.53 17.06 2.69
N ALA A 83 2.08 15.86 2.36
CA ALA A 83 2.88 14.65 2.41
C ALA A 83 3.19 14.11 1.02
N HIS A 84 4.32 13.46 0.87
CA HIS A 84 4.64 12.65 -0.28
C HIS A 84 3.89 11.32 -0.18
N MET A 85 2.75 11.23 -0.85
CA MET A 85 1.93 10.02 -0.87
C MET A 85 2.27 9.16 -2.09
N TYR A 86 2.39 7.85 -1.87
CA TYR A 86 2.63 6.83 -2.88
C TYR A 86 1.48 5.84 -2.92
N VAL A 87 1.18 5.34 -4.10
CA VAL A 87 0.24 4.24 -4.34
C VAL A 87 0.97 3.05 -4.93
N PHE A 88 0.52 1.87 -4.52
CA PHE A 88 1.07 0.58 -4.90
C PHE A 88 0.01 -0.17 -5.69
N GLU A 89 0.33 -0.51 -6.94
CA GLU A 89 -0.61 -1.07 -7.90
C GLU A 89 -0.26 -2.51 -8.26
N PHE A 90 -1.27 -3.32 -8.40
CA PHE A 90 -1.16 -4.67 -8.94
C PHE A 90 -2.33 -4.92 -9.87
N ALA A 91 -2.03 -5.33 -11.11
CA ALA A 91 -3.03 -5.59 -12.16
C ALA A 91 -4.04 -4.43 -12.32
N GLY A 92 -3.55 -3.18 -12.33
CA GLY A 92 -4.38 -1.98 -12.54
C GLY A 92 -5.22 -1.54 -11.34
N LYS A 93 -5.06 -2.15 -10.16
CA LYS A 93 -5.76 -1.83 -8.92
C LYS A 93 -4.79 -1.31 -7.87
N ILE A 94 -5.17 -0.27 -7.14
CA ILE A 94 -4.41 0.18 -5.97
C ILE A 94 -4.61 -0.82 -4.82
N ILE A 95 -3.51 -1.44 -4.39
CA ILE A 95 -3.48 -2.47 -3.35
C ILE A 95 -2.84 -2.00 -2.05
N GLY A 96 -2.19 -0.85 -2.08
CA GLY A 96 -1.55 -0.25 -0.92
C GLY A 96 -1.29 1.24 -1.09
N THR A 97 -1.12 1.92 0.02
CA THR A 97 -0.71 3.33 0.09
C THR A 97 0.27 3.54 1.23
N GLY A 98 1.09 4.55 1.13
CA GLY A 98 1.97 5.02 2.19
C GLY A 98 2.41 6.45 1.91
N SER A 99 2.60 7.22 2.97
CA SER A 99 2.98 8.63 2.86
C SER A 99 4.09 8.97 3.83
N ILE A 100 4.88 9.98 3.49
CA ILE A 100 5.90 10.57 4.36
C ILE A 100 5.81 12.09 4.30
N SER A 101 6.04 12.73 5.44
CA SER A 101 6.07 14.19 5.56
C SER A 101 7.09 14.61 6.62
N SER A 102 7.41 15.89 6.68
CA SER A 102 8.11 16.43 7.83
C SER A 102 7.24 16.32 9.10
N PHE A 103 7.86 16.01 10.23
CA PHE A 103 7.18 15.97 11.52
C PHE A 103 6.99 17.41 12.01
N TRP A 104 5.75 17.91 11.98
CA TRP A 104 5.38 19.27 12.41
C TRP A 104 6.25 20.39 11.81
N GLY A 105 6.68 20.23 10.56
CA GLY A 105 7.54 21.19 9.87
C GLY A 105 9.04 21.10 10.21
N SER A 106 9.46 20.09 10.98
CA SER A 106 10.86 19.86 11.32
C SER A 106 11.71 19.59 10.07
N GLU A 107 12.94 20.11 10.04
CA GLU A 107 13.90 19.84 8.98
C GLU A 107 14.63 18.49 9.18
N THR A 108 14.69 17.99 10.41
CA THR A 108 15.46 16.81 10.80
C THR A 108 14.62 15.64 11.29
N GLU A 109 13.30 15.79 11.37
CA GLU A 109 12.39 14.73 11.76
C GLU A 109 11.28 14.56 10.73
N SER A 110 10.89 13.34 10.48
CA SER A 110 9.82 12.99 9.54
C SER A 110 8.86 11.97 10.13
N ILE A 111 7.70 11.86 9.51
CA ILE A 111 6.62 10.97 9.94
C ILE A 111 6.09 10.16 8.77
N PHE A 112 5.92 8.87 8.97
CA PHE A 112 5.18 8.02 8.07
C PHE A 112 3.68 8.11 8.36
N LEU A 113 2.88 8.22 7.32
CA LEU A 113 1.43 8.38 7.41
C LEU A 113 0.73 7.45 6.41
N SER A 114 -0.53 7.14 6.68
CA SER A 114 -1.42 6.44 5.74
C SER A 114 -0.84 5.17 5.15
N ILE A 115 -0.12 4.36 5.97
CA ILE A 115 0.41 3.06 5.55
C ILE A 115 -0.70 2.03 5.65
N PHE A 116 -1.28 1.67 4.52
CA PHE A 116 -2.35 0.68 4.44
C PHE A 116 -2.14 -0.26 3.26
N VAL A 117 -2.52 -1.52 3.45
CA VAL A 117 -2.49 -2.58 2.44
C VAL A 117 -3.85 -3.25 2.43
N LEU A 118 -4.41 -3.53 1.25
CA LEU A 118 -5.66 -4.29 1.15
C LEU A 118 -5.52 -5.64 1.90
N PRO A 119 -6.52 -6.05 2.68
CA PRO A 119 -6.45 -7.27 3.51
C PRO A 119 -6.03 -8.53 2.74
N GLU A 120 -6.53 -8.71 1.52
CA GLU A 120 -6.19 -9.83 0.63
C GLU A 120 -4.73 -9.84 0.14
N PHE A 121 -4.00 -8.74 0.34
CA PHE A 121 -2.59 -8.61 0.01
C PHE A 121 -1.66 -8.62 1.24
N HIS A 122 -2.21 -8.85 2.43
CA HIS A 122 -1.40 -9.02 3.64
C HIS A 122 -0.52 -10.27 3.54
N GLY A 123 0.69 -10.21 4.10
CA GLY A 123 1.66 -11.31 4.04
C GLY A 123 2.34 -11.52 2.69
N LYS A 124 2.03 -10.71 1.67
CA LYS A 124 2.60 -10.82 0.30
C LYS A 124 3.73 -9.81 0.02
N GLY A 125 4.32 -9.23 1.05
CA GLY A 125 5.47 -8.32 0.94
C GLY A 125 5.12 -6.88 0.55
N VAL A 126 3.83 -6.53 0.36
CA VAL A 126 3.40 -5.17 -0.02
C VAL A 126 3.82 -4.15 1.03
N GLY A 127 3.59 -4.43 2.32
CA GLY A 127 3.98 -3.53 3.42
C GLY A 127 5.48 -3.25 3.44
N ARG A 128 6.32 -4.27 3.23
CA ARG A 128 7.78 -4.08 3.12
C ARG A 128 8.13 -3.20 1.92
N LYS A 129 7.47 -3.39 0.80
CA LYS A 129 7.69 -2.54 -0.38
C LYS A 129 7.28 -1.10 -0.13
N ILE A 130 6.20 -0.85 0.63
CA ILE A 130 5.81 0.50 1.05
C ILE A 130 6.94 1.13 1.87
N ILE A 131 7.37 0.49 2.95
CA ILE A 131 8.45 1.00 3.81
C ILE A 131 9.71 1.30 2.99
N ASN A 132 10.19 0.33 2.20
CA ASN A 132 11.39 0.52 1.36
C ASN A 132 11.24 1.71 0.39
N THR A 133 10.04 1.97 -0.13
CA THR A 133 9.79 3.13 -1.00
C THR A 133 9.89 4.44 -0.20
N LEU A 134 9.26 4.50 0.97
CA LEU A 134 9.29 5.68 1.83
C LEU A 134 10.71 6.00 2.32
N GLU A 135 11.54 4.96 2.54
CA GLU A 135 12.94 5.10 2.93
C GLU A 135 13.84 5.70 1.83
N THR A 136 13.38 5.73 0.58
CA THR A 136 14.09 6.40 -0.51
C THR A 136 13.63 7.84 -0.74
N ASP A 137 12.60 8.30 -0.04
CA ASP A 137 12.06 9.65 -0.17
C ASP A 137 13.00 10.69 0.48
N GLU A 138 13.02 11.89 -0.05
CA GLU A 138 13.83 12.99 0.47
C GLU A 138 13.53 13.35 1.92
N PHE A 139 12.27 13.24 2.36
CA PHE A 139 11.90 13.44 3.76
C PHE A 139 12.53 12.38 4.67
N TYR A 140 12.71 11.16 4.20
CA TYR A 140 13.40 10.12 4.97
C TYR A 140 14.90 10.34 4.99
N VAL A 141 15.50 10.59 3.81
CA VAL A 141 16.96 10.69 3.67
C VAL A 141 17.55 11.84 4.50
N ARG A 142 16.83 12.94 4.65
CA ARG A 142 17.26 14.09 5.47
C ARG A 142 17.01 13.93 6.96
N ALA A 143 16.16 12.96 7.36
CA ALA A 143 15.69 12.84 8.73
C ALA A 143 16.69 12.08 9.62
N SER A 144 16.91 12.59 10.81
CA SER A 144 17.62 11.88 11.89
C SER A 144 16.68 11.03 12.75
N ARG A 145 15.36 11.26 12.64
CA ARG A 145 14.32 10.53 13.38
C ARG A 145 13.06 10.39 12.53
N ILE A 146 12.47 9.19 12.59
CA ILE A 146 11.20 8.87 11.92
C ILE A 146 10.17 8.45 12.95
N GLU A 147 9.00 9.07 12.91
CA GLU A 147 7.82 8.67 13.68
C GLU A 147 6.91 7.78 12.82
N ILE A 148 6.28 6.78 13.45
CA ILE A 148 5.28 5.92 12.82
C ILE A 148 4.10 5.79 13.77
N PRO A 149 2.97 6.46 13.53
CA PRO A 149 1.74 6.20 14.28
C PRO A 149 1.18 4.84 13.87
N ALA A 150 1.46 3.81 14.67
CA ALA A 150 1.03 2.45 14.41
C ALA A 150 -0.17 2.07 15.26
N SER A 151 -1.13 1.31 14.71
CA SER A 151 -2.17 0.64 15.49
C SER A 151 -1.57 -0.46 16.38
N ILE A 152 -2.32 -0.90 17.39
CA ILE A 152 -1.87 -1.99 18.29
C ILE A 152 -1.58 -3.27 17.51
N THR A 153 -2.35 -3.58 16.49
CA THR A 153 -2.15 -4.75 15.62
C THR A 153 -0.86 -4.62 14.80
N ASP A 154 -0.61 -3.45 14.24
CA ASP A 154 0.58 -3.22 13.42
C ASP A 154 1.85 -3.25 14.27
N TRP A 155 1.81 -2.71 15.50
CA TRP A 155 2.92 -2.81 16.45
C TRP A 155 3.28 -4.26 16.80
N LYS A 156 2.29 -5.14 16.99
CA LYS A 156 2.51 -6.57 17.22
C LYS A 156 3.13 -7.29 16.02
N ARG A 157 2.80 -6.85 14.80
CA ARG A 157 3.40 -7.39 13.56
C ARG A 157 4.84 -6.94 13.39
N LEU A 158 5.13 -5.66 13.62
CA LEU A 158 6.50 -5.11 13.54
C LEU A 158 7.45 -5.83 14.50
N ARG A 159 7.00 -6.15 15.72
CA ARG A 159 7.79 -6.89 16.72
C ARG A 159 8.13 -8.35 16.34
N ARG A 160 7.36 -8.96 15.43
CA ARG A 160 7.61 -10.35 15.00
C ARG A 160 8.59 -10.45 13.82
N GLN A 161 8.99 -9.32 13.25
CA GLN A 161 9.88 -9.26 12.07
C GLN A 161 11.29 -8.75 12.42
N GLY A 162 11.55 -8.34 13.65
CA GLY A 162 12.86 -8.01 14.21
C GLY A 162 13.34 -9.10 15.14
#